data_5d5fc9556b5c434744c2eb553db123c9
#
_entry.id   5d5fc9556b5c434744c2eb553db123c9
#
_cell.length_a   1.000
_cell.length_b   1.000
_cell.length_c   1.000
_cell.angle_alpha   90.00
_cell.angle_beta   90.00
_cell.angle_gamma   90.00
#
_symmetry.space_group_name_H-M   'P 1'
#
loop_
_entity.id
_entity.type
_entity.pdbx_description
1 polymer ?
#
loop_
_entity_poly.entity_id
_entity_poly.type
_entity_poly.pdbx_seq_one_letter_code
_entity_poly.pdbx_strand_id
1 'polypeptide(L)'
;PVKNNQIIRPLLFATKNDINEYCITHQIAYRDDESNFSDNILRNYFRLNIIPQLEKVNPSFIPTMRENVLHIEGAFQFYEQAVAKRMHKIVRQKGNDKYISIAELGDALSAGVLLHELLSPIGFNATQIKQIIATFGQTGKQFFSEKYRVIVDRKHIIITAKTETPNSIQFI
;
A
#
# COMPACT_ATOMS: atom_id res chain seq x y z
N PRO A 1 9.05 7.79 -4.26
CA PRO A 1 10.32 7.72 -3.52
C PRO A 1 11.52 7.54 -4.45
N VAL A 2 12.67 8.15 -4.09
CA VAL A 2 13.94 8.03 -4.83
C VAL A 2 14.41 6.57 -4.90
N LYS A 3 14.12 5.80 -3.87
CA LYS A 3 14.43 4.37 -3.79
C LYS A 3 13.19 3.58 -3.41
N ASN A 4 12.90 2.53 -4.17
CA ASN A 4 11.85 1.58 -3.88
C ASN A 4 12.38 0.16 -4.14
N ASN A 5 12.58 -0.62 -3.09
CA ASN A 5 13.22 -1.94 -3.14
C ASN A 5 14.56 -1.91 -3.90
N GLN A 6 14.62 -2.55 -5.07
CA GLN A 6 15.82 -2.62 -5.90
C GLN A 6 15.90 -1.49 -6.96
N ILE A 7 14.86 -0.65 -7.06
CA ILE A 7 14.81 0.43 -8.06
C ILE A 7 15.26 1.72 -7.42
N ILE A 8 16.27 2.36 -8.01
CA ILE A 8 16.78 3.68 -7.62
C ILE A 8 16.43 4.67 -8.74
N ARG A 9 15.84 5.80 -8.37
CA ARG A 9 15.47 6.88 -9.30
C ARG A 9 16.13 8.18 -8.87
N PRO A 10 17.40 8.41 -9.19
CA PRO A 10 18.18 9.54 -8.67
C PRO A 10 17.70 10.88 -9.20
N LEU A 11 17.08 10.94 -10.39
CA LEU A 11 16.64 12.17 -11.06
C LEU A 11 15.17 12.56 -10.80
N LEU A 12 14.52 12.00 -9.75
CA LEU A 12 13.13 12.35 -9.42
C LEU A 12 12.95 13.83 -9.00
N PHE A 13 14.01 14.51 -8.61
CA PHE A 13 13.96 15.93 -8.24
C PHE A 13 13.87 16.87 -9.46
N ALA A 14 14.28 16.41 -10.64
CA ALA A 14 14.36 17.19 -11.85
C ALA A 14 13.20 16.90 -12.80
N THR A 15 12.70 17.94 -13.48
CA THR A 15 11.76 17.78 -14.60
C THR A 15 12.51 17.35 -15.87
N LYS A 16 11.78 16.87 -16.89
CA LYS A 16 12.40 16.56 -18.19
C LYS A 16 13.04 17.81 -18.81
N ASN A 17 12.44 18.98 -18.63
CA ASN A 17 12.98 20.25 -19.13
C ASN A 17 14.30 20.60 -18.44
N ASP A 18 14.38 20.46 -17.11
CA ASP A 18 15.62 20.70 -16.36
C ASP A 18 16.75 19.78 -16.85
N ILE A 19 16.42 18.50 -17.11
CA ILE A 19 17.39 17.52 -17.62
C ILE A 19 17.84 17.88 -19.05
N ASN A 20 16.92 18.26 -19.92
CA ASN A 20 17.23 18.66 -21.28
C ASN A 20 18.12 19.91 -21.30
N GLU A 21 17.78 20.94 -20.52
CA GLU A 21 18.55 22.15 -20.37
C GLU A 21 19.97 21.86 -19.86
N TYR A 22 20.09 20.99 -18.85
CA TYR A 22 21.37 20.55 -18.35
C TYR A 22 22.20 19.85 -19.43
N CYS A 23 21.60 18.93 -20.20
CA CYS A 23 22.28 18.24 -21.28
C CYS A 23 22.79 19.20 -22.37
N ILE A 24 21.98 20.19 -22.76
CA ILE A 24 22.35 21.21 -23.75
C ILE A 24 23.50 22.03 -23.22
N THR A 25 23.40 22.57 -22.01
CA THR A 25 24.40 23.43 -21.38
C THR A 25 25.75 22.75 -21.24
N HIS A 26 25.77 21.46 -20.93
CA HIS A 26 26.98 20.67 -20.70
C HIS A 26 27.40 19.84 -21.93
N GLN A 27 26.74 20.07 -23.08
CA GLN A 27 27.02 19.35 -24.34
C GLN A 27 27.02 17.81 -24.21
N ILE A 28 26.13 17.31 -23.36
CA ILE A 28 25.97 15.86 -23.14
C ILE A 28 25.14 15.28 -24.28
N ALA A 29 25.73 14.35 -25.04
CA ALA A 29 25.00 13.64 -26.07
C ALA A 29 23.97 12.69 -25.42
N TYR A 30 22.72 12.80 -25.85
CA TYR A 30 21.66 11.89 -25.44
C TYR A 30 20.83 11.43 -26.65
N ARG A 31 20.11 10.35 -26.50
CA ARG A 31 19.21 9.82 -27.52
C ARG A 31 17.79 9.79 -26.96
N ASP A 32 16.86 10.36 -27.70
CA ASP A 32 15.45 10.18 -27.38
C ASP A 32 14.97 8.81 -27.82
N ASP A 33 14.22 8.14 -26.96
CA ASP A 33 13.53 6.91 -27.26
C ASP A 33 12.23 7.26 -28.02
N GLU A 34 12.04 6.72 -29.22
CA GLU A 34 10.86 6.96 -30.07
C GLU A 34 9.56 6.60 -29.36
N SER A 35 9.58 5.60 -28.46
CA SER A 35 8.42 5.23 -27.66
C SER A 35 7.93 6.36 -26.73
N ASN A 36 8.78 7.34 -26.41
CA ASN A 36 8.39 8.50 -25.60
C ASN A 36 7.39 9.43 -26.30
N PHE A 37 7.28 9.38 -27.62
CA PHE A 37 6.38 10.20 -28.42
C PHE A 37 5.08 9.47 -28.75
N SER A 38 4.98 8.18 -28.44
CA SER A 38 3.76 7.41 -28.64
C SER A 38 2.77 7.65 -27.51
N ASP A 39 1.55 8.05 -27.85
CA ASP A 39 0.43 8.22 -26.92
C ASP A 39 -0.34 6.92 -26.63
N ASN A 40 0.02 5.81 -27.28
CA ASN A 40 -0.56 4.48 -27.03
C ASN A 40 -0.32 3.99 -25.60
N ILE A 41 0.70 4.51 -24.92
CA ILE A 41 0.99 4.21 -23.51
C ILE A 41 0.28 5.25 -22.65
N LEU A 42 -0.62 4.83 -21.76
CA LEU A 42 -1.42 5.70 -20.89
C LEU A 42 -0.59 6.80 -20.20
N ARG A 43 0.60 6.48 -19.71
CA ARG A 43 1.51 7.47 -19.08
C ARG A 43 1.94 8.56 -20.06
N ASN A 44 2.26 8.20 -21.30
CA ASN A 44 2.64 9.16 -22.33
C ASN A 44 1.44 10.01 -22.76
N TYR A 45 0.28 9.39 -22.90
CA TYR A 45 -0.96 10.10 -23.20
C TYR A 45 -1.24 11.20 -22.17
N PHE A 46 -1.14 10.89 -20.88
CA PHE A 46 -1.30 11.91 -19.83
C PHE A 46 -0.27 13.03 -19.98
N ARG A 47 1.00 12.70 -20.17
CA ARG A 47 2.08 13.67 -20.29
C ARG A 47 1.96 14.56 -21.52
N LEU A 48 1.56 14.00 -22.64
CA LEU A 48 1.52 14.72 -23.92
C LEU A 48 0.20 15.47 -24.13
N ASN A 49 -0.90 14.93 -23.64
CA ASN A 49 -2.24 15.44 -23.98
C ASN A 49 -2.98 16.03 -22.77
N ILE A 50 -2.93 15.41 -21.60
CA ILE A 50 -3.74 15.86 -20.45
C ILE A 50 -3.02 16.95 -19.64
N ILE A 51 -1.80 16.71 -19.23
CA ILE A 51 -1.05 17.65 -18.37
C ILE A 51 -0.93 19.03 -19.02
N PRO A 52 -0.60 19.19 -20.32
CA PRO A 52 -0.53 20.52 -20.95
C PRO A 52 -1.88 21.25 -20.98
N GLN A 53 -3.00 20.53 -21.02
CA GLN A 53 -4.32 21.18 -20.94
C GLN A 53 -4.61 21.66 -19.52
N LEU A 54 -4.22 20.90 -18.50
CA LEU A 54 -4.35 21.32 -17.10
C LEU A 54 -3.49 22.55 -16.79
N GLU A 55 -2.27 22.61 -17.34
CA GLU A 55 -1.39 23.78 -17.20
C GLU A 55 -1.93 25.03 -17.92
N LYS A 56 -2.64 24.86 -19.05
CA LYS A 56 -3.34 26.00 -19.70
C LYS A 56 -4.44 26.58 -18.81
N VAL A 57 -5.16 25.73 -18.08
CA VAL A 57 -6.24 26.17 -17.16
C VAL A 57 -5.63 26.73 -15.87
N ASN A 58 -4.58 26.11 -15.36
CA ASN A 58 -3.87 26.55 -14.17
C ASN A 58 -2.34 26.44 -14.39
N PRO A 59 -1.65 27.55 -14.70
CA PRO A 59 -0.21 27.55 -14.92
C PRO A 59 0.61 27.05 -13.72
N SER A 60 0.06 27.09 -12.51
CA SER A 60 0.69 26.57 -11.29
C SER A 60 0.33 25.10 -11.02
N PHE A 61 -0.29 24.38 -11.98
CA PHE A 61 -0.76 23.02 -11.76
C PHE A 61 0.36 22.08 -11.28
N ILE A 62 1.50 22.03 -12.00
CA ILE A 62 2.62 21.13 -11.65
C ILE A 62 3.26 21.49 -10.31
N PRO A 63 3.63 22.77 -10.02
CA PRO A 63 4.11 23.15 -8.69
C PRO A 63 3.14 22.77 -7.56
N THR A 64 1.84 23.08 -7.71
CA THR A 64 0.83 22.76 -6.71
C THR A 64 0.70 21.26 -6.48
N MET A 65 0.71 20.44 -7.54
CA MET A 65 0.67 18.98 -7.42
C MET A 65 1.91 18.45 -6.72
N ARG A 66 3.10 19.03 -6.95
CA ARG A 66 4.34 18.65 -6.25
C ARG A 66 4.22 18.92 -4.75
N GLU A 67 3.72 20.09 -4.36
CA GLU A 67 3.49 20.43 -2.95
C GLU A 67 2.47 19.47 -2.30
N ASN A 68 1.38 19.18 -3.00
CA ASN A 68 0.37 18.23 -2.51
C ASN A 68 0.96 16.84 -2.28
N VAL A 69 1.82 16.34 -3.18
CA VAL A 69 2.51 15.06 -3.00
C VAL A 69 3.39 15.09 -1.74
N LEU A 70 4.16 16.16 -1.51
CA LEU A 70 4.98 16.29 -0.30
C LEU A 70 4.13 16.32 0.98
N HIS A 71 3.00 17.02 0.96
CA HIS A 71 2.07 17.03 2.10
C HIS A 71 1.47 15.64 2.37
N ILE A 72 1.07 14.93 1.31
CA ILE A 72 0.54 13.56 1.42
C ILE A 72 1.62 12.60 1.95
N GLU A 73 2.86 12.68 1.45
CA GLU A 73 3.98 11.88 1.95
C GLU A 73 4.25 12.14 3.43
N GLY A 74 4.23 13.42 3.85
CA GLY A 74 4.36 13.79 5.26
C GLY A 74 3.22 13.21 6.11
N ALA A 75 1.98 13.38 5.70
CA ALA A 75 0.82 12.83 6.39
C ALA A 75 0.88 11.30 6.47
N PHE A 76 1.34 10.63 5.40
CA PHE A 76 1.50 9.19 5.36
C PHE A 76 2.56 8.69 6.35
N GLN A 77 3.66 9.41 6.53
CA GLN A 77 4.67 9.06 7.54
C GLN A 77 4.10 9.11 8.96
N PHE A 78 3.30 10.12 9.29
CA PHE A 78 2.59 10.17 10.58
C PHE A 78 1.61 9.02 10.74
N TYR A 79 0.88 8.69 9.68
CA TYR A 79 -0.04 7.54 9.65
C TYR A 79 0.70 6.23 9.94
N GLU A 80 1.79 5.95 9.22
CA GLU A 80 2.59 4.73 9.41
C GLU A 80 3.13 4.62 10.85
N GLN A 81 3.64 5.72 11.40
CA GLN A 81 4.12 5.74 12.79
C GLN A 81 3.00 5.49 13.80
N ALA A 82 1.83 6.10 13.60
CA ALA A 82 0.67 5.91 14.49
C ALA A 82 0.17 4.46 14.43
N VAL A 83 0.05 3.89 13.23
CA VAL A 83 -0.34 2.49 13.03
C VAL A 83 0.68 1.54 13.65
N ALA A 84 1.97 1.72 13.37
CA ALA A 84 3.03 0.86 13.93
C ALA A 84 3.01 0.90 15.46
N LYS A 85 2.92 2.09 16.06
CA LYS A 85 2.83 2.27 17.51
C LYS A 85 1.59 1.58 18.10
N ARG A 86 0.45 1.68 17.41
CA ARG A 86 -0.79 1.04 17.85
C ARG A 86 -0.70 -0.48 17.73
N MET A 87 -0.20 -0.98 16.60
CA MET A 87 0.01 -2.41 16.36
C MET A 87 0.91 -3.05 17.41
N HIS A 88 2.03 -2.42 17.75
CA HIS A 88 2.94 -2.90 18.79
C HIS A 88 2.25 -3.05 20.15
N LYS A 89 1.24 -2.21 20.44
CA LYS A 89 0.49 -2.27 21.71
C LYS A 89 -0.56 -3.37 21.73
N ILE A 90 -1.27 -3.59 20.61
CA ILE A 90 -2.47 -4.47 20.58
C ILE A 90 -2.19 -5.88 20.11
N VAL A 91 -1.12 -6.11 19.33
CA VAL A 91 -0.75 -7.44 18.83
C VAL A 91 0.08 -8.16 19.88
N ARG A 92 -0.39 -9.32 20.32
CA ARG A 92 0.33 -10.21 21.24
C ARG A 92 0.74 -11.47 20.49
N GLN A 93 2.02 -11.83 20.55
CA GLN A 93 2.52 -13.08 20.00
C GLN A 93 2.44 -14.19 21.05
N LYS A 94 1.87 -15.34 20.68
CA LYS A 94 1.85 -16.54 21.53
C LYS A 94 2.15 -17.77 20.66
N GLY A 95 3.35 -18.28 20.76
CA GLY A 95 3.86 -19.28 19.83
C GLY A 95 3.92 -18.70 18.40
N ASN A 96 3.35 -19.42 17.46
CA ASN A 96 3.26 -18.99 16.05
C ASN A 96 2.02 -18.14 15.75
N ASP A 97 1.14 -17.94 16.72
CA ASP A 97 -0.11 -17.25 16.54
C ASP A 97 -0.02 -15.79 17.02
N LYS A 98 -0.77 -14.90 16.34
CA LYS A 98 -0.95 -13.51 16.78
C LYS A 98 -2.35 -13.35 17.35
N TYR A 99 -2.44 -12.75 18.52
CA TYR A 99 -3.67 -12.45 19.24
C TYR A 99 -3.88 -10.94 19.27
N ILE A 100 -5.08 -10.49 18.96
CA ILE A 100 -5.49 -9.10 19.00
C ILE A 100 -6.76 -9.00 19.81
N SER A 101 -6.75 -8.17 20.86
CA SER A 101 -7.94 -7.88 21.64
C SER A 101 -8.90 -7.02 20.82
N ILE A 102 -10.15 -7.47 20.66
CA ILE A 102 -11.19 -6.71 19.95
C ILE A 102 -11.44 -5.37 20.63
N ALA A 103 -11.44 -5.34 21.98
CA ALA A 103 -11.63 -4.14 22.76
C ALA A 103 -10.51 -3.08 22.54
N GLU A 104 -9.30 -3.53 22.20
CA GLU A 104 -8.17 -2.64 21.95
C GLU A 104 -8.14 -2.08 20.51
N LEU A 105 -8.96 -2.61 19.59
CA LEU A 105 -9.06 -2.09 18.22
C LEU A 105 -9.70 -0.69 18.15
N GLY A 106 -10.53 -0.33 19.13
CA GLY A 106 -11.24 0.94 19.18
C GLY A 106 -12.58 0.89 18.45
N ASP A 107 -12.97 2.00 17.83
CA ASP A 107 -14.18 2.09 17.03
C ASP A 107 -14.07 1.33 15.68
N ALA A 108 -15.18 1.24 14.96
CA ALA A 108 -15.24 0.49 13.69
C ALA A 108 -14.28 1.04 12.63
N LEU A 109 -14.03 2.35 12.61
CA LEU A 109 -13.12 2.98 11.66
C LEU A 109 -11.67 2.59 11.99
N SER A 110 -11.27 2.74 13.26
CA SER A 110 -9.94 2.35 13.75
C SER A 110 -9.68 0.85 13.55
N ALA A 111 -10.67 0.00 13.86
CA ALA A 111 -10.60 -1.44 13.63
C ALA A 111 -10.40 -1.75 12.14
N GLY A 112 -11.12 -1.06 11.25
CA GLY A 112 -11.00 -1.21 9.80
C GLY A 112 -9.60 -0.91 9.31
N VAL A 113 -9.02 0.20 9.73
CA VAL A 113 -7.65 0.61 9.39
C VAL A 113 -6.63 -0.40 9.92
N LEU A 114 -6.67 -0.72 11.20
CA LEU A 114 -5.68 -1.60 11.83
C LEU A 114 -5.73 -3.03 11.26
N LEU A 115 -6.94 -3.56 11.04
CA LEU A 115 -7.08 -4.89 10.42
C LEU A 115 -6.69 -4.90 8.95
N HIS A 116 -6.92 -3.80 8.21
CA HIS A 116 -6.43 -3.68 6.84
C HIS A 116 -4.91 -3.78 6.79
N GLU A 117 -4.21 -2.99 7.59
CA GLU A 117 -2.75 -3.00 7.63
C GLU A 117 -2.16 -4.34 8.08
N LEU A 118 -2.86 -5.05 8.96
CA LEU A 118 -2.41 -6.33 9.49
C LEU A 118 -2.69 -7.51 8.55
N LEU A 119 -3.86 -7.52 7.92
CA LEU A 119 -4.39 -8.68 7.20
C LEU A 119 -4.16 -8.63 5.69
N SER A 120 -4.13 -7.43 5.07
CA SER A 120 -3.88 -7.30 3.63
C SER A 120 -2.53 -7.88 3.19
N PRO A 121 -1.42 -7.66 3.92
CA PRO A 121 -0.13 -8.24 3.56
C PRO A 121 -0.09 -9.78 3.60
N ILE A 122 -1.01 -10.39 4.35
CA ILE A 122 -1.16 -11.85 4.47
C ILE A 122 -2.31 -12.43 3.65
N GLY A 123 -2.82 -11.65 2.68
CA GLY A 123 -3.71 -12.10 1.62
C GLY A 123 -5.20 -12.03 1.91
N PHE A 124 -5.64 -11.23 2.90
CA PHE A 124 -7.06 -10.94 3.10
C PHE A 124 -7.47 -9.69 2.34
N ASN A 125 -8.58 -9.72 1.65
CA ASN A 125 -9.12 -8.58 0.91
C ASN A 125 -10.06 -7.70 1.78
N ALA A 126 -10.37 -6.50 1.28
CA ALA A 126 -11.18 -5.53 2.00
C ALA A 126 -12.60 -6.06 2.38
N THR A 127 -13.19 -6.91 1.54
CA THR A 127 -14.50 -7.53 1.80
C THR A 127 -14.41 -8.49 2.98
N GLN A 128 -13.39 -9.35 3.02
CA GLN A 128 -13.16 -10.26 4.14
C GLN A 128 -12.90 -9.49 5.45
N ILE A 129 -12.16 -8.39 5.40
CA ILE A 129 -11.90 -7.56 6.58
C ILE A 129 -13.20 -6.96 7.13
N LYS A 130 -14.09 -6.45 6.26
CA LYS A 130 -15.43 -5.99 6.67
C LYS A 130 -16.26 -7.10 7.29
N GLN A 131 -16.20 -8.31 6.73
CA GLN A 131 -16.90 -9.48 7.28
C GLN A 131 -16.34 -9.87 8.65
N ILE A 132 -15.03 -9.85 8.84
CA ILE A 132 -14.39 -10.10 10.15
C ILE A 132 -14.92 -9.13 11.19
N ILE A 133 -14.94 -7.82 10.90
CA ILE A 133 -15.45 -6.78 11.80
C ILE A 133 -16.94 -7.02 12.13
N ALA A 134 -17.75 -7.39 11.15
CA ALA A 134 -19.18 -7.68 11.35
C ALA A 134 -19.45 -8.90 12.25
N THR A 135 -18.45 -9.75 12.48
CA THR A 135 -18.56 -10.92 13.35
C THR A 135 -18.02 -10.69 14.76
N PHE A 136 -17.63 -9.48 15.12
CA PHE A 136 -17.19 -9.19 16.48
C PHE A 136 -18.27 -9.54 17.51
N GLY A 137 -17.85 -10.15 18.62
CA GLY A 137 -18.78 -10.69 19.64
C GLY A 137 -19.34 -12.08 19.32
N GLN A 138 -19.16 -12.61 18.11
CA GLN A 138 -19.50 -13.99 17.76
C GLN A 138 -18.26 -14.88 18.00
N THR A 139 -18.51 -16.17 18.27
CA THR A 139 -17.41 -17.12 18.54
C THR A 139 -17.30 -18.14 17.40
N GLY A 140 -16.05 -18.45 17.02
CA GLY A 140 -15.75 -19.57 16.11
C GLY A 140 -15.88 -19.24 14.62
N LYS A 141 -16.13 -17.99 14.25
CA LYS A 141 -16.09 -17.58 12.85
C LYS A 141 -14.65 -17.62 12.34
N GLN A 142 -14.48 -18.18 11.14
CA GLN A 142 -13.18 -18.36 10.53
C GLN A 142 -13.16 -17.78 9.13
N PHE A 143 -12.03 -17.14 8.80
CA PHE A 143 -11.77 -16.57 7.49
C PHE A 143 -10.40 -17.06 7.01
N PHE A 144 -10.26 -17.25 5.72
CA PHE A 144 -9.08 -17.89 5.16
C PHE A 144 -8.48 -17.02 4.05
N SER A 145 -7.17 -16.86 4.07
CA SER A 145 -6.36 -16.48 2.91
C SER A 145 -5.64 -17.72 2.38
N GLU A 146 -4.74 -17.56 1.44
CA GLU A 146 -3.96 -18.69 0.89
C GLU A 146 -3.16 -19.41 1.98
N LYS A 147 -2.44 -18.65 2.81
CA LYS A 147 -1.46 -19.19 3.80
C LYS A 147 -1.89 -19.01 5.26
N TYR A 148 -2.93 -18.23 5.53
CA TYR A 148 -3.32 -17.90 6.89
C TYR A 148 -4.80 -18.13 7.14
N ARG A 149 -5.12 -18.30 8.41
CA ARG A 149 -6.47 -18.39 8.95
C ARG A 149 -6.64 -17.32 10.03
N VAL A 150 -7.77 -16.63 10.00
CA VAL A 150 -8.23 -15.73 11.05
C VAL A 150 -9.40 -16.37 11.75
N ILE A 151 -9.35 -16.45 13.07
CA ILE A 151 -10.43 -16.95 13.92
C ILE A 151 -10.92 -15.77 14.76
N VAL A 152 -12.22 -15.51 14.73
CA VAL A 152 -12.86 -14.54 15.61
C VAL A 152 -13.45 -15.25 16.81
N ASP A 153 -12.99 -14.86 17.99
CA ASP A 153 -13.52 -15.28 19.28
C ASP A 153 -14.22 -14.10 19.97
N ARG A 154 -14.86 -14.31 21.10
CA ARG A 154 -15.62 -13.27 21.84
C ARG A 154 -14.79 -12.03 22.16
N LYS A 155 -13.52 -12.20 22.47
CA LYS A 155 -12.63 -11.13 22.95
C LYS A 155 -11.42 -10.89 22.05
N HIS A 156 -11.09 -11.85 21.18
CA HIS A 156 -9.84 -11.83 20.42
C HIS A 156 -10.05 -12.21 18.96
N ILE A 157 -9.20 -11.65 18.14
CA ILE A 157 -8.93 -12.12 16.79
C ILE A 157 -7.61 -12.89 16.85
N ILE A 158 -7.59 -14.10 16.32
CA ILE A 158 -6.43 -14.98 16.32
C ILE A 158 -6.01 -15.20 14.87
N ILE A 159 -4.76 -14.88 14.56
CA ILE A 159 -4.17 -15.11 13.23
C ILE A 159 -3.19 -16.26 13.37
N THR A 160 -3.41 -17.32 12.62
CA THR A 160 -2.56 -18.52 12.61
C THR A 160 -2.20 -18.91 11.18
N ALA A 161 -1.00 -19.44 10.98
CA ALA A 161 -0.64 -20.04 9.70
C ALA A 161 -1.49 -21.30 9.47
N LYS A 162 -1.88 -21.52 8.22
CA LYS A 162 -2.46 -22.82 7.85
C LYS A 162 -1.38 -23.88 7.97
N THR A 163 -1.63 -24.88 8.79
CA THR A 163 -0.84 -26.11 8.76
C THR A 163 -1.24 -26.85 7.48
N GLU A 164 -0.30 -27.15 6.62
CA GLU A 164 -0.55 -28.12 5.55
C GLU A 164 -0.94 -29.42 6.24
N THR A 165 -2.20 -29.83 6.11
CA THR A 165 -2.60 -31.19 6.46
C THR A 165 -1.83 -32.10 5.50
N PRO A 166 -0.98 -33.02 6.01
CA PRO A 166 -0.38 -33.99 5.11
C PRO A 166 -1.52 -34.72 4.39
N ASN A 167 -1.41 -34.77 3.06
CA ASN A 167 -2.36 -35.46 2.20
C ASN A 167 -2.76 -36.78 2.85
N SER A 168 -4.07 -36.97 3.04
CA SER A 168 -4.66 -38.22 3.46
C SER A 168 -4.00 -39.38 2.73
N ILE A 169 -3.41 -40.29 3.48
CA ILE A 169 -2.96 -41.59 3.01
C ILE A 169 -4.13 -42.22 2.28
N GLN A 170 -4.04 -42.32 0.96
CA GLN A 170 -4.94 -43.18 0.20
C GLN A 170 -4.56 -44.62 0.55
N PHE A 171 -5.41 -45.26 1.34
CA PHE A 171 -5.36 -46.72 1.44
C PHE A 171 -5.79 -47.30 0.11
N ILE A 172 -4.86 -48.05 -0.53
CA ILE A 172 -5.13 -48.94 -1.65
C ILE A 172 -5.77 -50.21 -1.12
#